data_5321bff517626aac4afc5b31b2fc1eac
#
_entry.id   5321bff517626aac4afc5b31b2fc1eac
#
_cell.length_a   1.000
_cell.length_b   1.000
_cell.length_c   1.000
_cell.angle_alpha   90.00
_cell.angle_beta   90.00
_cell.angle_gamma   90.00
#
_symmetry.space_group_name_H-M   'P 1'
#
loop_
_entity.id
_entity.type
_entity.pdbx_description
1 polymer ?
#
loop_
_entity_poly.entity_id
_entity_poly.type
_entity_poly.pdbx_seq_one_letter_code
_entity_poly.pdbx_strand_id
1 'polypeptide(L)'
;MIKHFLLTLTFGFFLNSCAKPAEHQKKVSDPLDHKSISKTQNSDKNDQTPNVTIEGDDLIVVYKNKKTVYKNLIVNEMSVSTELIQNSDSDFSLLYDQNASSTKIKEKYDFIYSDTGIFLVDKEIIKFGQDGLMMTRLYLDNFNLLNKTYEELQSLGAELPDHFEQDGSSLSIYDSKNIPFATKNFRYSAEDLFISYPDVKDGDIKISNVESANNQAFNLEKIGANQQSKILLEQIIRQFPERIVAYLNLADVLWKIQDHDQAKIHYAKYLSLMKSQNKNLSKVPQRVYDRIK
;
A
#
# COMPACT_ATOMS: atom_id res chain seq x y z
N MET A 1 9.93 -55.84 32.57
CA MET A 1 10.48 -56.66 31.47
C MET A 1 10.83 -55.73 30.33
N ILE A 2 12.13 -55.56 30.14
CA ILE A 2 12.80 -54.67 29.21
C ILE A 2 12.89 -55.42 27.87
N LYS A 3 12.56 -54.76 26.76
CA LYS A 3 13.05 -55.18 25.45
C LYS A 3 13.52 -53.92 24.68
N HIS A 4 14.86 -53.82 24.68
CA HIS A 4 15.61 -52.98 23.74
C HIS A 4 15.46 -53.54 22.32
N PHE A 5 15.29 -52.63 21.33
CA PHE A 5 15.55 -52.94 19.94
C PHE A 5 16.56 -51.92 19.42
N LEU A 6 17.75 -52.44 19.24
CA LEU A 6 18.85 -51.76 18.53
C LEU A 6 18.62 -51.98 17.04
N LEU A 7 18.64 -50.95 16.24
CA LEU A 7 18.76 -51.07 14.80
C LEU A 7 19.96 -50.25 14.30
N THR A 8 20.89 -50.96 13.75
CA THR A 8 22.19 -50.54 13.28
C THR A 8 22.10 -49.80 11.94
N LEU A 9 22.81 -48.66 11.87
CA LEU A 9 23.12 -47.93 10.65
C LEU A 9 24.12 -48.72 9.78
N THR A 10 23.82 -48.82 8.50
CA THR A 10 24.83 -49.18 7.48
C THR A 10 25.08 -48.00 6.57
N PHE A 11 26.33 -47.51 6.62
CA PHE A 11 26.94 -46.58 5.71
C PHE A 11 27.12 -47.22 4.32
N GLY A 12 26.62 -46.58 3.29
CA GLY A 12 26.96 -46.89 1.89
C GLY A 12 27.64 -45.74 1.24
N PHE A 13 28.97 -45.81 1.13
CA PHE A 13 29.76 -44.93 0.27
C PHE A 13 29.56 -45.35 -1.19
N PHE A 14 29.20 -44.38 -2.04
CA PHE A 14 29.43 -44.50 -3.48
C PHE A 14 30.26 -43.32 -3.96
N LEU A 15 31.51 -43.60 -4.21
CA LEU A 15 32.41 -42.83 -5.05
C LEU A 15 32.22 -43.27 -6.49
N ASN A 16 32.04 -42.33 -7.40
CA ASN A 16 32.51 -42.35 -8.79
C ASN A 16 32.09 -41.02 -9.41
N SER A 17 32.91 -40.29 -10.01
CA SER A 17 34.00 -40.38 -10.93
C SER A 17 33.85 -39.22 -11.90
N CYS A 18 34.95 -38.54 -12.10
CA CYS A 18 35.24 -37.42 -13.00
C CYS A 18 34.60 -37.47 -14.40
N ALA A 19 34.12 -36.30 -14.84
CA ALA A 19 34.39 -35.86 -16.22
C ALA A 19 34.31 -34.31 -16.25
N LYS A 20 35.46 -33.67 -16.52
CA LYS A 20 35.50 -32.30 -17.06
C LYS A 20 35.18 -32.36 -18.54
N PRO A 21 34.56 -31.34 -19.10
CA PRO A 21 35.15 -30.68 -20.25
C PRO A 21 35.10 -29.15 -20.23
N ALA A 22 36.20 -28.63 -20.78
CA ALA A 22 36.37 -27.45 -21.61
C ALA A 22 36.10 -26.07 -21.04
N GLU A 23 37.20 -25.38 -20.82
CA GLU A 23 37.37 -23.93 -20.80
C GLU A 23 36.68 -23.25 -21.97
N HIS A 24 35.82 -22.29 -21.67
CA HIS A 24 35.60 -21.14 -22.53
C HIS A 24 35.93 -19.87 -21.72
N GLN A 25 37.12 -19.35 -22.00
CA GLN A 25 37.52 -18.00 -21.64
C GLN A 25 36.49 -17.01 -22.19
N LYS A 26 35.82 -16.28 -21.30
CA LYS A 26 35.13 -15.05 -21.66
C LYS A 26 35.73 -13.91 -20.84
N LYS A 27 36.26 -12.98 -21.61
CA LYS A 27 36.87 -11.71 -21.26
C LYS A 27 36.23 -11.05 -20.03
N VAL A 28 37.10 -10.69 -19.09
CA VAL A 28 36.90 -9.64 -18.11
C VAL A 28 36.68 -8.33 -18.87
N SER A 29 35.51 -7.74 -18.74
CA SER A 29 35.24 -6.37 -19.14
C SER A 29 35.21 -5.50 -17.88
N ASP A 30 35.96 -4.41 -17.99
CA ASP A 30 36.24 -3.38 -17.01
C ASP A 30 34.98 -2.77 -16.34
N PRO A 31 35.14 -2.12 -15.17
CA PRO A 31 34.04 -1.52 -14.44
C PRO A 31 33.45 -0.34 -15.21
N LEU A 32 32.12 -0.37 -15.40
CA LEU A 32 31.37 0.69 -16.03
C LEU A 32 31.38 1.95 -15.19
N ASP A 33 32.03 2.93 -15.73
CA ASP A 33 31.97 4.36 -15.43
C ASP A 33 30.51 4.81 -15.21
N HIS A 34 30.23 5.36 -14.04
CA HIS A 34 29.00 6.10 -13.78
C HIS A 34 29.01 7.42 -14.56
N LYS A 35 28.72 7.33 -15.84
CA LYS A 35 28.36 8.51 -16.63
C LYS A 35 26.91 8.88 -16.35
N SER A 36 26.74 9.97 -15.61
CA SER A 36 25.52 10.76 -15.57
C SER A 36 24.99 10.98 -16.97
N ILE A 37 23.91 10.30 -17.31
CA ILE A 37 23.17 10.58 -18.54
C ILE A 37 22.27 11.77 -18.27
N SER A 38 22.78 12.95 -18.60
CA SER A 38 21.94 14.12 -18.83
C SER A 38 21.10 13.85 -20.09
N LYS A 39 19.88 13.39 -19.91
CA LYS A 39 18.89 13.36 -20.99
C LYS A 39 18.44 14.80 -21.25
N THR A 40 18.90 15.31 -22.37
CA THR A 40 18.40 16.51 -23.04
C THR A 40 16.89 16.39 -23.22
N GLN A 41 16.19 17.37 -22.68
CA GLN A 41 14.76 17.52 -22.71
C GLN A 41 14.20 17.57 -24.13
N ASN A 42 13.22 16.74 -24.41
CA ASN A 42 12.15 17.09 -25.33
C ASN A 42 11.06 17.79 -24.51
N SER A 43 10.97 19.08 -24.68
CA SER A 43 9.95 19.98 -24.18
C SER A 43 8.65 19.72 -24.94
N ASP A 44 7.75 18.89 -24.36
CA ASP A 44 6.31 18.85 -24.59
C ASP A 44 5.67 17.70 -23.77
N LYS A 45 6.08 17.51 -22.50
CA LYS A 45 5.32 16.71 -21.55
C LYS A 45 4.58 17.64 -20.61
N ASN A 46 3.25 17.50 -20.66
CA ASN A 46 2.25 18.14 -19.82
C ASN A 46 2.80 18.63 -18.47
N ASP A 47 2.66 19.93 -18.25
CA ASP A 47 2.92 20.70 -17.01
C ASP A 47 2.11 20.24 -15.80
N GLN A 48 1.49 19.05 -15.87
CA GLN A 48 0.49 18.56 -14.93
C GLN A 48 0.99 17.40 -14.03
N THR A 49 2.13 16.78 -14.35
CA THR A 49 2.67 15.69 -13.53
C THR A 49 3.57 16.24 -12.44
N PRO A 50 3.31 15.95 -11.15
CA PRO A 50 4.20 16.36 -10.08
C PRO A 50 5.58 15.70 -10.21
N ASN A 51 6.63 16.46 -9.98
CA ASN A 51 7.99 15.97 -9.87
C ASN A 51 8.41 15.99 -8.40
N VAL A 52 8.77 14.82 -7.85
CA VAL A 52 9.19 14.66 -6.46
C VAL A 52 10.66 14.29 -6.42
N THR A 53 11.40 14.97 -5.57
CA THR A 53 12.84 14.71 -5.36
C THR A 53 13.21 14.87 -3.89
N ILE A 54 14.32 14.27 -3.48
CA ILE A 54 14.90 14.41 -2.16
C ILE A 54 16.11 15.32 -2.26
N GLU A 55 16.18 16.35 -1.41
CA GLU A 55 17.34 17.25 -1.26
C GLU A 55 17.71 17.33 0.24
N GLY A 56 18.74 16.58 0.67
CA GLY A 56 19.09 16.46 2.09
C GLY A 56 17.97 15.78 2.89
N ASP A 57 17.49 16.42 3.93
CA ASP A 57 16.40 15.93 4.78
C ASP A 57 15.02 16.41 4.31
N ASP A 58 14.96 17.09 3.17
CA ASP A 58 13.76 17.69 2.66
C ASP A 58 13.18 16.93 1.46
N LEU A 59 11.86 16.83 1.39
CA LEU A 59 11.13 16.38 0.22
C LEU A 59 10.72 17.60 -0.61
N ILE A 60 11.15 17.62 -1.86
CA ILE A 60 10.86 18.70 -2.80
C ILE A 60 9.79 18.25 -3.79
N VAL A 61 8.73 19.00 -3.91
CA VAL A 61 7.67 18.74 -4.88
C VAL A 61 7.49 19.94 -5.80
N VAL A 62 7.61 19.69 -7.09
CA VAL A 62 7.30 20.70 -8.13
C VAL A 62 6.05 20.27 -8.88
N TYR A 63 4.99 21.04 -8.72
CA TYR A 63 3.70 20.79 -9.38
C TYR A 63 3.12 22.09 -9.92
N LYS A 64 2.70 22.11 -11.19
CA LYS A 64 2.17 23.30 -11.88
C LYS A 64 3.09 24.53 -11.69
N ASN A 65 4.40 24.34 -11.90
CA ASN A 65 5.44 25.36 -11.71
C ASN A 65 5.57 25.94 -10.29
N LYS A 66 4.92 25.33 -9.30
CA LYS A 66 5.07 25.71 -7.90
C LYS A 66 6.00 24.69 -7.20
N LYS A 67 7.14 25.18 -6.69
CA LYS A 67 8.03 24.40 -5.81
C LYS A 67 7.50 24.50 -4.38
N THR A 68 7.27 23.36 -3.75
CA THR A 68 6.94 23.24 -2.31
C THR A 68 8.00 22.39 -1.65
N VAL A 69 8.49 22.83 -0.50
CA VAL A 69 9.49 22.12 0.30
C VAL A 69 8.82 21.61 1.57
N TYR A 70 8.88 20.31 1.77
CA TYR A 70 8.43 19.64 2.99
C TYR A 70 9.66 19.27 3.80
N LYS A 71 9.88 19.98 4.91
CA LYS A 71 11.10 19.91 5.70
C LYS A 71 11.13 18.74 6.66
N ASN A 72 12.33 18.18 6.87
CA ASN A 72 12.60 17.15 7.87
C ASN A 72 11.71 15.91 7.70
N LEU A 73 11.40 15.53 6.47
CA LEU A 73 10.68 14.30 6.16
C LEU A 73 11.63 13.14 5.84
N ILE A 74 12.86 13.44 5.44
CA ILE A 74 13.81 12.43 5.00
C ILE A 74 14.79 12.17 6.14
N VAL A 75 14.95 10.90 6.51
CA VAL A 75 15.88 10.47 7.55
C VAL A 75 16.85 9.49 6.93
N ASN A 76 18.14 9.86 6.92
CA ASN A 76 19.24 9.00 6.47
C ASN A 76 20.33 8.99 7.54
N GLU A 77 20.15 8.15 8.53
CA GLU A 77 21.08 7.91 9.63
C GLU A 77 21.63 6.49 9.55
N MET A 78 22.61 6.15 10.44
CA MET A 78 23.21 4.80 10.44
C MET A 78 22.18 3.66 10.59
N SER A 79 21.04 3.93 11.19
CA SER A 79 20.01 2.93 11.53
C SER A 79 18.70 3.10 10.78
N VAL A 80 18.52 4.21 10.06
CA VAL A 80 17.30 4.52 9.33
C VAL A 80 17.64 5.02 7.94
N SER A 81 17.03 4.45 6.92
CA SER A 81 17.14 4.93 5.55
C SER A 81 15.76 5.24 4.99
N THR A 82 15.69 6.26 4.13
CA THR A 82 14.46 6.65 3.43
C THR A 82 14.60 6.43 1.94
N GLU A 83 13.60 5.79 1.34
CA GLU A 83 13.48 5.59 -0.11
C GLU A 83 12.21 6.28 -0.61
N LEU A 84 12.32 7.00 -1.74
CA LEU A 84 11.20 7.60 -2.46
C LEU A 84 10.83 6.70 -3.64
N ILE A 85 9.55 6.26 -3.68
CA ILE A 85 9.00 5.42 -4.73
C ILE A 85 7.90 6.20 -5.45
N GLN A 86 8.12 6.53 -6.73
CA GLN A 86 7.07 7.12 -7.57
C GLN A 86 6.19 5.99 -8.12
N ASN A 87 4.94 5.90 -7.65
CA ASN A 87 4.03 4.82 -8.04
C ASN A 87 3.29 5.16 -9.35
N SER A 88 2.85 6.41 -9.49
CA SER A 88 2.18 6.91 -10.70
C SER A 88 2.37 8.43 -10.83
N ASP A 89 1.73 9.03 -11.84
CA ASP A 89 1.71 10.48 -12.02
C ASP A 89 0.90 11.22 -10.92
N SER A 90 0.14 10.48 -10.10
CA SER A 90 -0.74 11.05 -9.08
C SER A 90 -0.40 10.65 -7.65
N ASP A 91 0.54 9.73 -7.45
CA ASP A 91 0.87 9.19 -6.13
C ASP A 91 2.35 8.80 -6.00
N PHE A 92 2.86 8.85 -4.79
CA PHE A 92 4.19 8.38 -4.42
C PHE A 92 4.20 7.80 -3.01
N SER A 93 5.26 7.06 -2.68
CA SER A 93 5.47 6.52 -1.34
C SER A 93 6.81 6.95 -0.78
N LEU A 94 6.87 7.10 0.54
CA LEU A 94 8.10 7.11 1.31
C LEU A 94 8.21 5.80 2.08
N LEU A 95 9.31 5.10 1.92
CA LEU A 95 9.63 3.88 2.64
C LEU A 95 10.77 4.17 3.61
N TYR A 96 10.53 3.97 4.90
CA TYR A 96 11.55 4.06 5.95
C TYR A 96 11.93 2.66 6.41
N ASP A 97 13.22 2.35 6.38
CA ASP A 97 13.78 1.07 6.82
C ASP A 97 14.64 1.29 8.06
N GLN A 98 14.21 0.73 9.21
CA GLN A 98 14.87 0.87 10.49
C GLN A 98 15.51 -0.47 10.89
N ASN A 99 16.84 -0.50 10.92
CA ASN A 99 17.62 -1.72 11.10
C ASN A 99 18.48 -1.78 12.39
N ALA A 100 18.26 -0.85 13.35
CA ALA A 100 19.13 -0.69 14.51
C ALA A 100 18.87 -1.65 15.68
N SER A 101 17.77 -2.36 15.69
CA SER A 101 17.35 -3.20 16.81
C SER A 101 17.22 -4.68 16.42
N SER A 102 17.00 -5.55 17.43
CA SER A 102 16.62 -6.95 17.20
C SER A 102 15.30 -7.10 16.44
N THR A 103 14.46 -6.07 16.47
CA THR A 103 13.24 -5.97 15.66
C THR A 103 13.52 -5.02 14.51
N LYS A 104 13.39 -5.50 13.28
CA LYS A 104 13.45 -4.67 12.08
C LYS A 104 12.08 -4.06 11.83
N ILE A 105 12.05 -2.77 11.47
CA ILE A 105 10.81 -2.04 11.23
C ILE A 105 10.89 -1.43 9.85
N LYS A 106 9.88 -1.67 9.04
CA LYS A 106 9.66 -0.98 7.77
C LYS A 106 8.33 -0.26 7.82
N GLU A 107 8.34 0.99 7.44
CA GLU A 107 7.15 1.82 7.38
C GLU A 107 7.00 2.40 5.99
N LYS A 108 5.88 2.13 5.34
CA LYS A 108 5.55 2.70 4.03
C LYS A 108 4.41 3.68 4.19
N TYR A 109 4.58 4.86 3.62
CA TYR A 109 3.61 5.95 3.63
C TYR A 109 3.20 6.26 2.22
N ASP A 110 1.93 6.07 1.87
CA ASP A 110 1.40 6.31 0.54
C ASP A 110 0.72 7.68 0.46
N PHE A 111 1.21 8.52 -0.44
CA PHE A 111 0.75 9.90 -0.62
C PHE A 111 0.09 10.09 -1.98
N ILE A 112 -0.93 10.93 -2.01
CA ILE A 112 -1.56 11.39 -3.24
C ILE A 112 -1.40 12.90 -3.42
N TYR A 113 -1.36 13.33 -4.67
CA TYR A 113 -1.47 14.73 -5.04
C TYR A 113 -2.94 15.12 -5.19
N SER A 114 -3.26 16.31 -4.66
CA SER A 114 -4.56 16.93 -4.81
C SER A 114 -4.36 18.41 -5.17
N ASP A 115 -5.37 19.05 -5.72
CA ASP A 115 -5.34 20.51 -5.99
C ASP A 115 -5.12 21.34 -4.72
N THR A 116 -5.42 20.77 -3.54
CA THR A 116 -5.28 21.43 -2.23
C THR A 116 -4.02 21.04 -1.47
N GLY A 117 -3.21 20.12 -1.99
CA GLY A 117 -1.95 19.69 -1.37
C GLY A 117 -1.62 18.22 -1.53
N ILE A 118 -0.68 17.76 -0.74
CA ILE A 118 -0.30 16.34 -0.65
C ILE A 118 -0.96 15.75 0.58
N PHE A 119 -1.62 14.62 0.42
CA PHE A 119 -2.29 13.91 1.50
C PHE A 119 -1.71 12.53 1.67
N LEU A 120 -1.42 12.16 2.92
CA LEU A 120 -1.15 10.80 3.30
C LEU A 120 -2.48 10.02 3.31
N VAL A 121 -2.55 8.93 2.58
CA VAL A 121 -3.76 8.09 2.45
C VAL A 121 -3.70 6.83 3.28
N ASP A 122 -2.52 6.22 3.38
CA ASP A 122 -2.31 5.08 4.27
C ASP A 122 -0.86 5.00 4.76
N LYS A 123 -0.70 4.34 5.90
CA LYS A 123 0.57 3.94 6.48
C LYS A 123 0.56 2.44 6.67
N GLU A 124 1.57 1.77 6.15
CA GLU A 124 1.79 0.35 6.37
C GLU A 124 3.03 0.16 7.25
N ILE A 125 2.89 -0.65 8.29
CA ILE A 125 3.93 -0.93 9.27
C ILE A 125 4.21 -2.42 9.24
N ILE A 126 5.49 -2.78 9.07
CA ILE A 126 5.98 -4.14 9.21
C ILE A 126 7.00 -4.14 10.33
N LYS A 127 6.77 -4.97 11.32
CA LYS A 127 7.76 -5.29 12.37
C LYS A 127 8.08 -6.76 12.30
N PHE A 128 9.37 -7.09 12.27
CA PHE A 128 9.85 -8.46 12.25
C PHE A 128 10.98 -8.63 13.26
N GLY A 129 10.87 -9.65 14.10
CA GLY A 129 11.82 -9.96 15.16
C GLY A 129 11.67 -11.37 15.70
N GLN A 130 12.21 -11.60 16.90
CA GLN A 130 12.13 -12.91 17.58
C GLN A 130 10.69 -13.32 17.91
N ASP A 131 9.78 -12.36 18.11
CA ASP A 131 8.38 -12.58 18.44
C ASP A 131 7.53 -12.92 17.21
N GLY A 132 8.09 -12.87 16.01
CA GLY A 132 7.42 -13.14 14.74
C GLY A 132 7.29 -11.91 13.86
N LEU A 133 6.26 -11.91 13.00
CA LEU A 133 5.92 -10.86 12.07
C LEU A 133 4.64 -10.15 12.52
N MET A 134 4.66 -8.82 12.52
CA MET A 134 3.46 -8.00 12.61
C MET A 134 3.33 -7.16 11.35
N MET A 135 2.16 -7.15 10.74
CA MET A 135 1.83 -6.23 9.66
C MET A 135 0.53 -5.50 9.93
N THR A 136 0.57 -4.20 9.77
CA THR A 136 -0.57 -3.31 10.04
C THR A 136 -0.67 -2.27 8.95
N ARG A 137 -1.88 -2.01 8.45
CA ARG A 137 -2.19 -0.89 7.57
C ARG A 137 -3.20 0.04 8.23
N LEU A 138 -2.87 1.30 8.30
CA LEU A 138 -3.73 2.36 8.81
C LEU A 138 -4.13 3.28 7.66
N TYR A 139 -5.41 3.30 7.33
CA TYR A 139 -5.94 4.29 6.40
C TYR A 139 -6.18 5.61 7.12
N LEU A 140 -5.88 6.71 6.43
CA LEU A 140 -6.00 8.05 6.97
C LEU A 140 -7.05 8.84 6.18
N ASP A 141 -7.68 9.78 6.85
CA ASP A 141 -8.55 10.75 6.24
C ASP A 141 -8.02 12.16 6.54
N ASN A 142 -7.90 12.98 5.49
CA ASN A 142 -7.57 14.40 5.60
C ASN A 142 -6.23 14.73 6.30
N PHE A 143 -5.22 13.84 6.20
CA PHE A 143 -3.89 14.13 6.71
C PHE A 143 -3.06 14.86 5.63
N ASN A 144 -3.11 16.19 5.66
CA ASN A 144 -2.31 17.03 4.77
C ASN A 144 -0.85 17.06 5.24
N LEU A 145 0.09 16.86 4.31
CA LEU A 145 1.51 16.82 4.59
C LEU A 145 2.11 18.20 4.93
N LEU A 146 1.39 19.30 4.66
CA LEU A 146 1.89 20.64 4.88
C LEU A 146 2.27 20.85 6.35
N ASN A 147 3.52 21.28 6.59
CA ASN A 147 4.11 21.49 7.92
C ASN A 147 4.15 20.24 8.82
N LYS A 148 4.16 19.05 8.24
CA LYS A 148 4.33 17.79 8.96
C LYS A 148 5.80 17.37 8.96
N THR A 149 6.22 16.71 10.05
CA THR A 149 7.56 16.17 10.21
C THR A 149 7.54 14.64 10.21
N TYR A 150 8.72 14.02 10.11
CA TYR A 150 8.87 12.57 10.21
C TYR A 150 8.32 12.01 11.53
N GLU A 151 8.57 12.70 12.65
CA GLU A 151 8.08 12.27 13.97
C GLU A 151 6.55 12.25 14.04
N GLU A 152 5.89 13.21 13.40
CA GLU A 152 4.42 13.22 13.31
C GLU A 152 3.91 12.06 12.45
N LEU A 153 4.59 11.74 11.33
CA LEU A 153 4.26 10.56 10.53
C LEU A 153 4.48 9.26 11.31
N GLN A 154 5.61 9.16 12.02
CA GLN A 154 5.95 7.99 12.81
C GLN A 154 4.94 7.74 13.94
N SER A 155 4.43 8.79 14.57
CA SER A 155 3.44 8.69 15.66
C SER A 155 2.07 8.14 15.23
N LEU A 156 1.75 8.17 13.93
CA LEU A 156 0.50 7.63 13.42
C LEU A 156 0.42 6.12 13.63
N GLY A 157 -0.64 5.68 14.31
CA GLY A 157 -0.82 4.27 14.63
C GLY A 157 0.01 3.76 15.83
N ALA A 158 0.63 4.65 16.60
CA ALA A 158 1.39 4.26 17.79
C ALA A 158 0.54 3.57 18.89
N GLU A 159 -0.77 3.80 18.87
CA GLU A 159 -1.73 3.17 19.79
C GLU A 159 -2.29 1.84 19.26
N LEU A 160 -1.94 1.44 18.03
CA LEU A 160 -2.40 0.18 17.48
C LEU A 160 -1.78 -1.01 18.23
N PRO A 161 -2.54 -2.09 18.44
CA PRO A 161 -2.02 -3.28 19.10
C PRO A 161 -0.83 -3.87 18.35
N ASP A 162 0.26 -4.15 19.04
CA ASP A 162 1.37 -4.96 18.52
C ASP A 162 1.00 -6.43 18.65
N HIS A 163 0.57 -7.04 17.54
CA HIS A 163 0.25 -8.46 17.48
C HIS A 163 1.21 -9.15 16.50
N PHE A 164 2.08 -10.00 17.04
CA PHE A 164 3.05 -10.76 16.26
C PHE A 164 2.53 -12.17 15.97
N GLU A 165 2.67 -12.61 14.74
CA GLU A 165 2.31 -13.96 14.28
C GLU A 165 3.59 -14.72 13.92
N GLN A 166 3.81 -15.88 14.54
CA GLN A 166 5.00 -16.71 14.28
C GLN A 166 4.88 -17.48 12.97
N ASP A 167 3.69 -18.05 12.71
CA ASP A 167 3.41 -18.88 11.53
C ASP A 167 2.37 -18.25 10.61
N GLY A 168 1.90 -17.05 10.97
CA GLY A 168 0.87 -16.34 10.24
C GLY A 168 1.44 -15.32 9.28
N SER A 169 0.63 -15.00 8.30
CA SER A 169 0.90 -13.94 7.34
C SER A 169 -0.39 -13.18 7.14
N SER A 170 -0.72 -12.35 8.11
CA SER A 170 -1.89 -11.50 8.03
C SER A 170 -1.56 -10.03 8.22
N LEU A 171 -2.23 -9.19 7.46
CA LEU A 171 -2.21 -7.75 7.55
C LEU A 171 -3.51 -7.30 8.22
N SER A 172 -3.43 -6.67 9.38
CA SER A 172 -4.57 -6.03 10.03
C SER A 172 -4.79 -4.62 9.48
N ILE A 173 -6.03 -4.30 9.12
CA ILE A 173 -6.39 -3.03 8.47
C ILE A 173 -7.31 -2.22 9.38
N TYR A 174 -6.90 -0.98 9.66
CA TYR A 174 -7.57 -0.03 10.55
C TYR A 174 -8.03 1.20 9.79
N ASP A 175 -9.09 1.82 10.27
CA ASP A 175 -9.52 3.14 9.81
C ASP A 175 -8.78 4.28 10.56
N SER A 176 -9.05 5.52 10.16
CA SER A 176 -8.45 6.73 10.74
C SER A 176 -8.73 6.95 12.24
N LYS A 177 -9.60 6.13 12.82
CA LYS A 177 -9.91 6.14 14.26
C LYS A 177 -9.32 4.93 14.98
N ASN A 178 -8.38 4.23 14.36
CA ASN A 178 -7.78 3.00 14.88
C ASN A 178 -8.80 1.85 15.10
N ILE A 179 -9.93 1.86 14.37
CA ILE A 179 -10.92 0.79 14.44
C ILE A 179 -10.57 -0.27 13.41
N PRO A 180 -10.32 -1.53 13.81
CA PRO A 180 -10.03 -2.59 12.86
C PRO A 180 -11.27 -2.88 12.03
N PHE A 181 -11.12 -2.93 10.70
CA PHE A 181 -12.25 -3.19 9.83
C PHE A 181 -12.03 -4.32 8.81
N ALA A 182 -10.78 -4.72 8.60
CA ALA A 182 -10.47 -5.78 7.66
C ALA A 182 -9.14 -6.47 7.99
N THR A 183 -8.95 -7.64 7.40
CA THR A 183 -7.68 -8.38 7.38
C THR A 183 -7.36 -8.82 5.96
N LYS A 184 -6.08 -9.00 5.65
CA LYS A 184 -5.63 -9.59 4.40
C LYS A 184 -4.61 -10.67 4.71
N ASN A 185 -4.87 -11.90 4.27
CA ASN A 185 -3.89 -12.97 4.36
C ASN A 185 -2.98 -12.93 3.14
N PHE A 186 -1.71 -13.18 3.35
CA PHE A 186 -0.70 -13.21 2.29
C PHE A 186 0.34 -14.29 2.63
N ARG A 187 1.23 -14.56 1.68
CA ARG A 187 2.39 -15.44 1.89
C ARG A 187 3.65 -14.61 1.78
N TYR A 188 4.61 -14.90 2.63
CA TYR A 188 5.94 -14.30 2.57
C TYR A 188 7.01 -15.36 2.84
N SER A 189 8.23 -15.10 2.43
CA SER A 189 9.41 -15.80 2.88
C SER A 189 10.20 -14.92 3.85
N ALA A 190 11.00 -15.53 4.73
CA ALA A 190 11.88 -14.77 5.61
C ALA A 190 12.89 -13.91 4.81
N GLU A 191 13.26 -14.35 3.61
CA GLU A 191 14.13 -13.63 2.69
C GLU A 191 13.48 -12.34 2.19
N ASP A 192 12.17 -12.34 1.91
CA ASP A 192 11.45 -11.16 1.44
C ASP A 192 11.51 -10.00 2.44
N LEU A 193 11.51 -10.32 3.75
CA LEU A 193 11.59 -9.32 4.80
C LEU A 193 12.98 -8.68 4.96
N PHE A 194 14.03 -9.40 4.56
CA PHE A 194 15.41 -8.92 4.70
C PHE A 194 15.92 -8.18 3.47
N ILE A 195 15.42 -8.51 2.28
CA ILE A 195 15.93 -8.03 1.00
C ILE A 195 15.01 -6.98 0.38
N SER A 196 13.69 -7.17 0.46
CA SER A 196 12.71 -6.28 -0.14
C SER A 196 11.51 -6.04 0.79
N TYR A 197 10.76 -5.00 0.48
CA TYR A 197 9.46 -4.79 1.10
C TYR A 197 8.49 -5.88 0.57
N PRO A 198 7.87 -6.71 1.44
CA PRO A 198 6.98 -7.76 0.97
C PRO A 198 5.77 -7.16 0.27
N ASP A 199 5.59 -7.55 -0.99
CA ASP A 199 4.42 -7.14 -1.75
C ASP A 199 3.20 -7.98 -1.31
N VAL A 200 2.33 -7.36 -0.53
CA VAL A 200 1.11 -7.99 0.00
C VAL A 200 0.02 -8.05 -1.08
N LYS A 201 0.33 -8.67 -2.23
CA LYS A 201 -0.63 -8.85 -3.33
C LYS A 201 -1.53 -10.06 -3.16
N ASP A 202 -1.04 -11.11 -2.51
CA ASP A 202 -1.78 -12.35 -2.35
C ASP A 202 -2.95 -12.20 -1.38
N GLY A 203 -4.01 -12.92 -1.70
CA GLY A 203 -5.21 -13.02 -0.87
C GLY A 203 -6.15 -11.82 -0.96
N ASP A 204 -7.39 -12.10 -0.68
CA ASP A 204 -8.46 -11.12 -0.65
C ASP A 204 -8.54 -10.42 0.70
N ILE A 205 -8.87 -9.14 0.67
CA ILE A 205 -9.24 -8.41 1.89
C ILE A 205 -10.54 -9.01 2.44
N LYS A 206 -10.53 -9.46 3.69
CA LYS A 206 -11.70 -9.92 4.42
C LYS A 206 -12.20 -8.79 5.32
N ILE A 207 -13.37 -8.27 5.02
CA ILE A 207 -13.99 -7.15 5.77
C ILE A 207 -14.73 -7.72 6.97
N SER A 208 -14.37 -7.25 8.18
CA SER A 208 -15.00 -7.59 9.45
C SER A 208 -15.96 -6.50 9.95
N ASN A 209 -15.73 -5.23 9.57
CA ASN A 209 -16.57 -4.10 9.89
C ASN A 209 -16.91 -3.32 8.62
N VAL A 210 -18.05 -3.66 8.01
CA VAL A 210 -18.49 -3.07 6.73
C VAL A 210 -18.83 -1.59 6.85
N GLU A 211 -19.25 -1.11 8.01
CA GLU A 211 -19.56 0.31 8.22
C GLU A 211 -18.29 1.14 8.23
N SER A 212 -17.29 0.74 9.02
CA SER A 212 -15.99 1.41 9.05
C SER A 212 -15.31 1.36 7.67
N ALA A 213 -15.31 0.22 6.99
CA ALA A 213 -14.77 0.09 5.64
C ALA A 213 -15.43 1.07 4.66
N ASN A 214 -16.77 1.17 4.69
CA ASN A 214 -17.50 2.06 3.80
C ASN A 214 -17.25 3.54 4.12
N ASN A 215 -17.16 3.90 5.41
CA ASN A 215 -16.83 5.26 5.85
C ASN A 215 -15.41 5.63 5.41
N GLN A 216 -14.46 4.71 5.56
CA GLN A 216 -13.09 4.93 5.11
C GLN A 216 -13.01 5.12 3.60
N ALA A 217 -13.70 4.30 2.81
CA ALA A 217 -13.77 4.47 1.36
C ALA A 217 -14.33 5.85 0.96
N PHE A 218 -15.37 6.33 1.66
CA PHE A 218 -15.93 7.66 1.45
C PHE A 218 -14.93 8.78 1.82
N ASN A 219 -14.16 8.63 2.90
CA ASN A 219 -13.15 9.59 3.28
C ASN A 219 -12.00 9.66 2.25
N LEU A 220 -11.55 8.51 1.76
CA LEU A 220 -10.56 8.42 0.68
C LEU A 220 -11.04 9.16 -0.59
N GLU A 221 -12.30 8.98 -0.99
CA GLU A 221 -12.90 9.69 -2.12
C GLU A 221 -12.90 11.20 -1.91
N LYS A 222 -13.17 11.69 -0.71
CA LYS A 222 -13.16 13.12 -0.38
C LYS A 222 -11.81 13.79 -0.53
N ILE A 223 -10.73 13.10 -0.18
CA ILE A 223 -9.36 13.63 -0.32
C ILE A 223 -8.79 13.42 -1.73
N GLY A 224 -9.54 12.77 -2.63
CA GLY A 224 -9.12 12.52 -4.00
C GLY A 224 -8.41 11.18 -4.22
N ALA A 225 -8.28 10.33 -3.19
CA ALA A 225 -7.75 8.97 -3.27
C ALA A 225 -8.75 8.02 -3.95
N ASN A 226 -9.14 8.37 -5.19
CA ASN A 226 -10.25 7.71 -5.88
C ASN A 226 -9.95 6.24 -6.20
N GLN A 227 -8.70 5.89 -6.53
CA GLN A 227 -8.35 4.51 -6.84
C GLN A 227 -8.40 3.62 -5.59
N GLN A 228 -7.88 4.09 -4.46
CA GLN A 228 -7.93 3.38 -3.18
C GLN A 228 -9.37 3.22 -2.71
N SER A 229 -10.19 4.27 -2.84
CA SER A 229 -11.61 4.22 -2.54
C SER A 229 -12.36 3.20 -3.41
N LYS A 230 -12.10 3.20 -4.73
CA LYS A 230 -12.68 2.23 -5.67
C LYS A 230 -12.38 0.80 -5.25
N ILE A 231 -11.10 0.48 -5.02
CA ILE A 231 -10.65 -0.86 -4.64
C ILE A 231 -11.39 -1.32 -3.36
N LEU A 232 -11.47 -0.46 -2.35
CA LEU A 232 -12.14 -0.80 -1.09
C LEU A 232 -13.66 -1.02 -1.28
N LEU A 233 -14.31 -0.17 -2.08
CA LEU A 233 -15.75 -0.29 -2.38
C LEU A 233 -16.09 -1.55 -3.18
N GLU A 234 -15.25 -1.94 -4.13
CA GLU A 234 -15.38 -3.19 -4.86
C GLU A 234 -15.29 -4.41 -3.94
N GLN A 235 -14.36 -4.38 -2.96
CA GLN A 235 -14.26 -5.42 -1.93
C GLN A 235 -15.52 -5.47 -1.05
N ILE A 236 -16.05 -4.30 -0.65
CA ILE A 236 -17.29 -4.22 0.13
C ILE A 236 -18.46 -4.82 -0.66
N ILE A 237 -18.65 -4.44 -1.91
CA ILE A 237 -19.75 -4.93 -2.75
C ILE A 237 -19.64 -6.44 -2.98
N ARG A 238 -18.43 -6.95 -3.20
CA ARG A 238 -18.21 -8.40 -3.40
C ARG A 238 -18.63 -9.22 -2.17
N GLN A 239 -18.33 -8.74 -0.95
CA GLN A 239 -18.64 -9.45 0.28
C GLN A 239 -20.01 -9.12 0.86
N PHE A 240 -20.55 -7.94 0.58
CA PHE A 240 -21.84 -7.43 1.07
C PHE A 240 -22.68 -6.86 -0.07
N PRO A 241 -23.16 -7.70 -0.99
CA PRO A 241 -23.85 -7.26 -2.21
C PRO A 241 -25.17 -6.50 -1.95
N GLU A 242 -25.71 -6.58 -0.75
CA GLU A 242 -26.91 -5.85 -0.33
C GLU A 242 -26.62 -4.50 0.36
N ARG A 243 -25.32 -4.09 0.45
CA ARG A 243 -24.92 -2.83 1.08
C ARG A 243 -25.20 -1.65 0.14
N ILE A 244 -26.37 -1.03 0.26
CA ILE A 244 -26.87 0.04 -0.62
C ILE A 244 -25.86 1.18 -0.79
N VAL A 245 -25.31 1.69 0.34
CA VAL A 245 -24.45 2.88 0.34
C VAL A 245 -23.15 2.64 -0.42
N ALA A 246 -22.63 1.41 -0.46
CA ALA A 246 -21.42 1.08 -1.19
C ALA A 246 -21.59 1.28 -2.71
N TYR A 247 -22.75 0.97 -3.26
CA TYR A 247 -23.05 1.21 -4.68
C TYR A 247 -23.13 2.70 -5.01
N LEU A 248 -23.71 3.51 -4.13
CA LEU A 248 -23.74 4.97 -4.31
C LEU A 248 -22.34 5.55 -4.32
N ASN A 249 -21.54 5.19 -3.31
CA ASN A 249 -20.17 5.68 -3.18
C ASN A 249 -19.29 5.22 -4.35
N LEU A 250 -19.41 3.95 -4.78
CA LEU A 250 -18.65 3.47 -5.94
C LEU A 250 -19.06 4.19 -7.22
N ALA A 251 -20.35 4.43 -7.42
CA ALA A 251 -20.82 5.20 -8.57
C ALA A 251 -20.29 6.63 -8.59
N ASP A 252 -20.22 7.29 -7.41
CA ASP A 252 -19.65 8.64 -7.29
C ASP A 252 -18.16 8.65 -7.61
N VAL A 253 -17.39 7.67 -7.11
CA VAL A 253 -15.97 7.49 -7.42
C VAL A 253 -15.75 7.26 -8.91
N LEU A 254 -16.46 6.31 -9.50
CA LEU A 254 -16.38 5.98 -10.93
C LEU A 254 -16.69 7.21 -11.80
N TRP A 255 -17.69 8.00 -11.41
CA TRP A 255 -18.00 9.25 -12.09
C TRP A 255 -16.84 10.25 -12.05
N LYS A 256 -16.16 10.39 -10.91
CA LYS A 256 -15.00 11.28 -10.75
C LYS A 256 -13.80 10.86 -11.60
N ILE A 257 -13.57 9.56 -11.74
CA ILE A 257 -12.49 9.04 -12.60
C ILE A 257 -12.91 8.88 -14.06
N GLN A 258 -14.07 9.44 -14.45
CA GLN A 258 -14.62 9.48 -15.80
C GLN A 258 -15.03 8.11 -16.38
N ASP A 259 -15.17 7.09 -15.55
CA ASP A 259 -15.77 5.79 -15.94
C ASP A 259 -17.31 5.87 -15.84
N HIS A 260 -17.89 6.68 -16.69
CA HIS A 260 -19.31 7.03 -16.62
C HIS A 260 -20.21 5.83 -16.87
N ASP A 261 -19.81 4.89 -17.71
CA ASP A 261 -20.61 3.70 -18.03
C ASP A 261 -20.75 2.79 -16.81
N GLN A 262 -19.65 2.51 -16.11
CA GLN A 262 -19.70 1.76 -14.86
C GLN A 262 -20.43 2.52 -13.76
N ALA A 263 -20.25 3.84 -13.68
CA ALA A 263 -20.98 4.67 -12.72
C ALA A 263 -22.49 4.54 -12.89
N LYS A 264 -23.02 4.60 -14.12
CA LYS A 264 -24.44 4.41 -14.42
C LYS A 264 -24.98 3.05 -13.95
N ILE A 265 -24.21 1.98 -14.17
CA ILE A 265 -24.56 0.63 -13.71
C ILE A 265 -24.72 0.59 -12.19
N HIS A 266 -23.76 1.18 -11.46
CA HIS A 266 -23.79 1.19 -10.00
C HIS A 266 -24.87 2.11 -9.42
N TYR A 267 -25.15 3.26 -10.03
CA TYR A 267 -26.30 4.10 -9.67
C TYR A 267 -27.64 3.35 -9.89
N ALA A 268 -27.80 2.64 -11.01
CA ALA A 268 -28.99 1.83 -11.25
C ALA A 268 -29.15 0.71 -10.21
N LYS A 269 -28.06 0.03 -9.84
CA LYS A 269 -28.07 -0.98 -8.77
C LYS A 269 -28.42 -0.37 -7.41
N TYR A 270 -27.87 0.81 -7.07
CA TYR A 270 -28.25 1.56 -5.88
C TYR A 270 -29.77 1.81 -5.82
N LEU A 271 -30.39 2.33 -6.89
CA LEU A 271 -31.83 2.56 -6.94
C LEU A 271 -32.64 1.27 -6.83
N SER A 272 -32.21 0.20 -7.48
CA SER A 272 -32.84 -1.12 -7.37
C SER A 272 -32.84 -1.61 -5.93
N LEU A 273 -31.72 -1.51 -5.22
CA LEU A 273 -31.61 -1.91 -3.81
C LEU A 273 -32.43 -1.00 -2.88
N MET A 274 -32.46 0.31 -3.14
CA MET A 274 -33.33 1.23 -2.40
C MET A 274 -34.79 0.81 -2.48
N LYS A 275 -35.27 0.41 -3.68
CA LYS A 275 -36.65 -0.07 -3.90
C LYS A 275 -36.89 -1.42 -3.24
N SER A 276 -36.01 -2.41 -3.47
CA SER A 276 -36.21 -3.78 -2.96
C SER A 276 -36.16 -3.86 -1.44
N GLN A 277 -35.38 -2.97 -0.79
CA GLN A 277 -35.27 -2.89 0.66
C GLN A 277 -36.27 -1.87 1.27
N ASN A 278 -37.24 -1.37 0.51
CA ASN A 278 -38.26 -0.41 0.95
C ASN A 278 -37.67 0.85 1.61
N LYS A 279 -36.54 1.36 1.09
CA LYS A 279 -35.93 2.59 1.60
C LYS A 279 -36.62 3.83 1.04
N ASN A 280 -36.54 4.92 1.79
CA ASN A 280 -37.15 6.19 1.39
C ASN A 280 -36.45 6.78 0.14
N LEU A 281 -37.13 6.75 -1.00
CA LEU A 281 -36.61 7.25 -2.27
C LEU A 281 -36.45 8.78 -2.30
N SER A 282 -37.11 9.53 -1.41
CA SER A 282 -36.89 10.98 -1.32
C SER A 282 -35.50 11.35 -0.81
N LYS A 283 -34.78 10.39 -0.22
CA LYS A 283 -33.38 10.55 0.23
C LYS A 283 -32.35 10.27 -0.87
N VAL A 284 -32.78 9.84 -2.05
CA VAL A 284 -31.88 9.61 -3.17
C VAL A 284 -31.35 10.97 -3.67
N PRO A 285 -30.01 11.14 -3.74
CA PRO A 285 -29.43 12.39 -4.23
C PRO A 285 -29.84 12.65 -5.69
N GLN A 286 -30.17 13.91 -6.02
CA GLN A 286 -30.59 14.29 -7.37
C GLN A 286 -29.61 13.86 -8.46
N ARG A 287 -28.29 13.96 -8.18
CA ARG A 287 -27.24 13.55 -9.12
C ARG A 287 -27.36 12.11 -9.61
N VAL A 288 -27.97 11.22 -8.82
CA VAL A 288 -28.20 9.82 -9.23
C VAL A 288 -29.16 9.77 -10.42
N TYR A 289 -30.26 10.52 -10.36
CA TYR A 289 -31.21 10.59 -11.45
C TYR A 289 -30.66 11.29 -12.69
N ASP A 290 -29.81 12.30 -12.49
CA ASP A 290 -29.23 13.08 -13.58
C ASP A 290 -28.16 12.27 -14.35
N ARG A 291 -27.38 11.46 -13.62
CA ARG A 291 -26.27 10.70 -14.19
C ARG A 291 -26.65 9.37 -14.81
N ILE A 292 -27.81 8.80 -14.50
CA ILE A 292 -28.30 7.55 -15.12
C ILE A 292 -28.82 7.81 -16.54
N LYS A 293 -29.30 9.02 -16.84
CA LYS A 293 -29.74 9.40 -18.18
C LYS A 293 -28.56 9.34 -19.15
#